data_889a65e945e28ac22849ec1b8f4532a4
#
_entry.id   889a65e945e28ac22849ec1b8f4532a4
#
_cell.length_a   1.000
_cell.length_b   1.000
_cell.length_c   1.000
_cell.angle_alpha   90.00
_cell.angle_beta   90.00
_cell.angle_gamma   90.00
#
_symmetry.space_group_name_H-M   'P 1'
#
loop_
_entity.id
_entity.type
_entity.pdbx_description
1 polymer ?
#
loop_
_entity_poly.entity_id
_entity_poly.type
_entity_poly.pdbx_seq_one_letter_code
_entity_poly.pdbx_strand_id
1 'polypeptide(L)'
;MTAENAAKYLDAGASHVIVTSHVFEGGELSEERLSALVRAVGRDKLVLDLSCRKREGKYFVVTDRWQRFSSLEVSAETLGRLSESADEFLVHGVDVEGMQLGIEDELVAVLGEESPLPVTYAGGVRSLADLDRIREVGLGQVEATVGSALDIFGGSLPYQDVVAWHRAGGGAG
;
A
#
# COMPACT_ATOMS: atom_id res chain seq x y z
N MET A 1 2.01 -2.95 -14.57
CA MET A 1 1.62 -4.38 -14.59
C MET A 1 0.31 -4.50 -15.33
N THR A 2 0.20 -5.42 -16.28
CA THR A 2 -1.01 -5.69 -17.08
C THR A 2 -1.35 -7.18 -17.02
N ALA A 3 -2.57 -7.58 -17.41
CA ALA A 3 -2.96 -8.99 -17.47
C ALA A 3 -2.03 -9.83 -18.36
N GLU A 4 -1.49 -9.24 -19.46
CA GLU A 4 -0.63 -9.93 -20.42
C GLU A 4 0.78 -10.22 -19.88
N ASN A 5 1.31 -9.37 -19.00
CA ASN A 5 2.67 -9.52 -18.46
C ASN A 5 2.72 -10.03 -17.02
N ALA A 6 1.63 -9.97 -16.27
CA ALA A 6 1.58 -10.39 -14.88
C ALA A 6 1.98 -11.88 -14.70
N ALA A 7 1.45 -12.77 -15.52
CA ALA A 7 1.75 -14.19 -15.47
C ALA A 7 3.26 -14.49 -15.63
N LYS A 8 3.97 -13.73 -16.46
CA LYS A 8 5.42 -13.91 -16.68
C LYS A 8 6.25 -13.71 -15.41
N TYR A 9 5.84 -12.78 -14.54
CA TYR A 9 6.53 -12.54 -13.26
C TYR A 9 6.27 -13.67 -12.26
N LEU A 10 5.05 -14.20 -12.23
CA LEU A 10 4.71 -15.36 -11.41
C LEU A 10 5.48 -16.60 -11.90
N ASP A 11 5.55 -16.84 -13.21
CA ASP A 11 6.32 -17.94 -13.82
C ASP A 11 7.82 -17.81 -13.53
N ALA A 12 8.32 -16.57 -13.36
CA ALA A 12 9.71 -16.30 -12.98
C ALA A 12 9.97 -16.46 -11.47
N GLY A 13 8.94 -16.80 -10.67
CA GLY A 13 9.07 -17.09 -9.24
C GLY A 13 8.59 -16.00 -8.29
N ALA A 14 7.94 -14.94 -8.78
CA ALA A 14 7.27 -13.97 -7.91
C ALA A 14 6.08 -14.65 -7.20
N SER A 15 5.90 -14.37 -5.92
CA SER A 15 4.72 -14.84 -5.16
C SER A 15 3.47 -14.08 -5.56
N HIS A 16 3.60 -12.77 -5.74
CA HIS A 16 2.51 -11.84 -6.07
C HIS A 16 2.92 -10.86 -7.15
N VAL A 17 1.94 -10.23 -7.76
CA VAL A 17 2.12 -9.09 -8.66
C VAL A 17 1.41 -7.86 -8.10
N ILE A 18 2.12 -6.74 -8.04
CA ILE A 18 1.60 -5.47 -7.56
C ILE A 18 1.09 -4.66 -8.74
N VAL A 19 -0.14 -4.20 -8.67
CA VAL A 19 -0.80 -3.43 -9.73
C VAL A 19 -1.23 -2.07 -9.19
N THR A 20 -0.77 -1.02 -9.85
CA THR A 20 -1.03 0.38 -9.50
C THR A 20 -2.01 1.00 -10.52
N SER A 21 -1.49 1.75 -11.48
CA SER A 21 -2.26 2.58 -12.42
C SER A 21 -3.04 1.81 -13.49
N HIS A 22 -2.69 0.56 -13.78
CA HIS A 22 -3.33 -0.19 -14.89
C HIS A 22 -4.82 -0.42 -14.68
N VAL A 23 -5.26 -0.60 -13.43
CA VAL A 23 -6.67 -0.82 -13.09
C VAL A 23 -7.50 0.47 -13.09
N PHE A 24 -6.87 1.61 -13.36
CA PHE A 24 -7.55 2.89 -13.49
C PHE A 24 -7.61 3.35 -14.95
N GLU A 25 -8.74 3.93 -15.32
CA GLU A 25 -8.97 4.53 -16.63
C GLU A 25 -9.70 5.86 -16.46
N GLY A 26 -9.18 6.92 -17.08
CA GLY A 26 -9.75 8.25 -16.91
C GLY A 26 -9.79 8.75 -15.47
N GLY A 27 -8.95 8.18 -14.58
CA GLY A 27 -8.91 8.51 -13.16
C GLY A 27 -9.84 7.68 -12.28
N GLU A 28 -10.64 6.79 -12.85
CA GLU A 28 -11.58 5.94 -12.12
C GLU A 28 -11.20 4.46 -12.23
N LEU A 29 -11.63 3.63 -11.28
CA LEU A 29 -11.40 2.19 -11.31
C LEU A 29 -12.12 1.56 -12.50
N SER A 30 -11.38 0.78 -13.29
CA SER A 30 -11.94 -0.02 -14.38
C SER A 30 -12.16 -1.46 -13.90
N GLU A 31 -13.41 -1.79 -13.62
CA GLU A 31 -13.81 -3.16 -13.22
C GLU A 31 -13.43 -4.20 -14.30
N GLU A 32 -13.46 -3.80 -15.58
CA GLU A 32 -13.05 -4.67 -16.68
C GLU A 32 -11.57 -5.04 -16.59
N ARG A 33 -10.69 -4.06 -16.37
CA ARG A 33 -9.24 -4.28 -16.26
C ARG A 33 -8.88 -5.06 -14.99
N LEU A 34 -9.55 -4.74 -13.86
CA LEU A 34 -9.37 -5.47 -12.61
C LEU A 34 -9.79 -6.93 -12.77
N SER A 35 -10.99 -7.19 -13.33
CA SER A 35 -11.47 -8.54 -13.60
C SER A 35 -10.57 -9.30 -14.59
N ALA A 36 -9.99 -8.63 -15.59
CA ALA A 36 -9.04 -9.25 -16.50
C ALA A 36 -7.76 -9.71 -15.79
N LEU A 37 -7.25 -8.92 -14.85
CA LEU A 37 -6.10 -9.30 -14.01
C LEU A 37 -6.43 -10.49 -13.11
N VAL A 38 -7.56 -10.45 -12.41
CA VAL A 38 -8.00 -11.54 -11.54
C VAL A 38 -8.14 -12.86 -12.34
N ARG A 39 -8.69 -12.79 -13.55
CA ARG A 39 -8.76 -13.98 -14.43
C ARG A 39 -7.38 -14.48 -14.88
N ALA A 40 -6.42 -13.58 -15.07
CA ALA A 40 -5.09 -13.93 -15.56
C ALA A 40 -4.20 -14.56 -14.49
N VAL A 41 -4.26 -14.07 -13.24
CA VAL A 41 -3.30 -14.46 -12.19
C VAL A 41 -3.95 -15.04 -10.93
N GLY A 42 -5.25 -14.86 -10.74
CA GLY A 42 -5.97 -15.19 -9.51
C GLY A 42 -5.90 -14.06 -8.49
N ARG A 43 -6.95 -13.92 -7.66
CA ARG A 43 -6.99 -12.92 -6.59
C ARG A 43 -5.88 -13.13 -5.56
N ASP A 44 -5.59 -14.40 -5.23
CA ASP A 44 -4.62 -14.81 -4.21
C ASP A 44 -3.15 -14.50 -4.57
N LYS A 45 -2.92 -13.84 -5.70
CA LYS A 45 -1.61 -13.41 -6.18
C LYS A 45 -1.58 -11.95 -6.59
N LEU A 46 -2.65 -11.22 -6.30
CA LEU A 46 -2.80 -9.83 -6.70
C LEU A 46 -2.70 -8.91 -5.49
N VAL A 47 -1.76 -7.98 -5.53
CA VAL A 47 -1.68 -6.86 -4.58
C VAL A 47 -2.13 -5.60 -5.30
N LEU A 48 -3.11 -4.89 -4.73
CA LEU A 48 -3.55 -3.59 -5.22
C LEU A 48 -2.79 -2.47 -4.52
N ASP A 49 -2.06 -1.69 -5.31
CA ASP A 49 -1.33 -0.51 -4.85
C ASP A 49 -2.24 0.73 -4.99
N LEU A 50 -2.62 1.28 -3.85
CA LEU A 50 -3.52 2.42 -3.71
C LEU A 50 -2.74 3.63 -3.22
N SER A 51 -2.46 4.58 -4.12
CA SER A 51 -1.87 5.87 -3.75
C SER A 51 -2.96 6.79 -3.21
N CYS A 52 -2.83 7.30 -2.00
CA CYS A 52 -3.88 8.00 -1.28
C CYS A 52 -3.50 9.43 -0.92
N ARG A 53 -4.45 10.36 -1.05
CA ARG A 53 -4.33 11.75 -0.61
C ARG A 53 -5.55 12.20 0.18
N LYS A 54 -5.31 13.10 1.13
CA LYS A 54 -6.38 13.69 1.94
C LYS A 54 -7.07 14.83 1.21
N ARG A 55 -8.41 14.82 1.22
CA ARG A 55 -9.27 15.90 0.74
C ARG A 55 -10.51 16.00 1.62
N GLU A 56 -10.76 17.19 2.15
CA GLU A 56 -11.94 17.46 3.00
C GLU A 56 -12.08 16.49 4.18
N GLY A 57 -10.95 16.14 4.81
CA GLY A 57 -10.92 15.25 5.97
C GLY A 57 -11.00 13.75 5.66
N LYS A 58 -11.07 13.35 4.39
CA LYS A 58 -11.14 11.97 3.95
C LYS A 58 -9.98 11.62 3.03
N TYR A 59 -9.64 10.34 2.94
CA TYR A 59 -8.62 9.86 2.01
C TYR A 59 -9.26 9.30 0.74
N PHE A 60 -8.69 9.65 -0.40
CA PHE A 60 -9.11 9.19 -1.72
C PHE A 60 -7.93 8.62 -2.49
N VAL A 61 -8.21 7.58 -3.29
CA VAL A 61 -7.21 7.07 -4.23
C VAL A 61 -6.95 8.12 -5.30
N VAL A 62 -5.67 8.34 -5.61
CA VAL A 62 -5.22 9.27 -6.64
C VAL A 62 -4.49 8.55 -7.77
N THR A 63 -4.60 9.08 -8.97
CA THR A 63 -4.04 8.54 -10.21
C THR A 63 -3.22 9.60 -10.94
N ASP A 64 -2.73 9.29 -12.15
CA ASP A 64 -1.99 10.24 -13.01
C ASP A 64 -0.81 10.90 -12.29
N ARG A 65 0.07 10.08 -11.71
CA ARG A 65 1.22 10.55 -10.91
C ARG A 65 0.76 11.44 -9.74
N TRP A 66 -0.32 11.00 -9.05
CA TRP A 66 -0.89 11.63 -7.87
C TRP A 66 -1.59 12.98 -8.10
N GLN A 67 -1.82 13.35 -9.36
CA GLN A 67 -2.41 14.65 -9.71
C GLN A 67 -3.93 14.63 -9.79
N ARG A 68 -4.52 13.44 -9.93
CA ARG A 68 -5.96 13.30 -10.13
C ARG A 68 -6.61 12.46 -9.04
N PHE A 69 -7.58 13.04 -8.35
CA PHE A 69 -8.43 12.30 -7.42
C PHE A 69 -9.41 11.42 -8.20
N SER A 70 -9.56 10.18 -7.78
CA SER A 70 -10.66 9.31 -8.18
C SER A 70 -11.87 9.52 -7.28
N SER A 71 -12.97 8.82 -7.57
CA SER A 71 -14.14 8.76 -6.68
C SER A 71 -13.97 7.77 -5.53
N LEU A 72 -12.90 6.95 -5.52
CA LEU A 72 -12.66 5.94 -4.49
C LEU A 72 -12.19 6.57 -3.18
N GLU A 73 -13.09 6.70 -2.22
CA GLU A 73 -12.75 7.00 -0.82
C GLU A 73 -12.17 5.75 -0.15
N VAL A 74 -11.12 5.91 0.66
CA VAL A 74 -10.59 4.82 1.50
C VAL A 74 -11.55 4.65 2.68
N SER A 75 -12.37 3.61 2.61
CA SER A 75 -13.42 3.29 3.57
C SER A 75 -13.67 1.78 3.63
N ALA A 76 -14.33 1.29 4.69
CA ALA A 76 -14.71 -0.13 4.83
C ALA A 76 -15.46 -0.64 3.60
N GLU A 77 -16.38 0.14 3.03
CA GLU A 77 -17.14 -0.24 1.83
C GLU A 77 -16.23 -0.44 0.63
N THR A 78 -15.35 0.52 0.36
CA THR A 78 -14.41 0.46 -0.78
C THR A 78 -13.39 -0.66 -0.60
N LEU A 79 -12.75 -0.75 0.58
CA LEU A 79 -11.77 -1.79 0.88
C LEU A 79 -12.42 -3.18 0.87
N GLY A 80 -13.63 -3.32 1.41
CA GLY A 80 -14.41 -4.55 1.35
C GLY A 80 -14.70 -5.01 -0.07
N ARG A 81 -15.12 -4.10 -0.96
CA ARG A 81 -15.36 -4.40 -2.38
C ARG A 81 -14.06 -4.80 -3.10
N LEU A 82 -12.97 -4.06 -2.89
CA LEU A 82 -11.69 -4.35 -3.54
C LEU A 82 -11.06 -5.67 -3.04
N SER A 83 -11.34 -6.07 -1.80
CA SER A 83 -10.84 -7.32 -1.22
C SER A 83 -11.34 -8.58 -1.92
N GLU A 84 -12.44 -8.50 -2.66
CA GLU A 84 -12.92 -9.61 -3.49
C GLU A 84 -11.98 -9.90 -4.67
N SER A 85 -11.10 -8.97 -5.01
CA SER A 85 -10.21 -9.01 -6.18
C SER A 85 -8.72 -9.06 -5.85
N ALA A 86 -8.34 -9.02 -4.58
CA ALA A 86 -6.93 -8.97 -4.16
C ALA A 86 -6.67 -9.85 -2.94
N ASP A 87 -5.40 -10.10 -2.65
CA ASP A 87 -4.91 -10.79 -1.47
C ASP A 87 -4.36 -9.81 -0.43
N GLU A 88 -3.84 -8.67 -0.89
CA GLU A 88 -3.21 -7.65 -0.05
C GLU A 88 -3.41 -6.26 -0.65
N PHE A 89 -3.39 -5.24 0.18
CA PHE A 89 -3.28 -3.84 -0.22
C PHE A 89 -1.89 -3.27 0.11
N LEU A 90 -1.27 -2.61 -0.86
CA LEU A 90 -0.15 -1.71 -0.65
C LEU A 90 -0.69 -0.28 -0.72
N VAL A 91 -0.56 0.50 0.36
CA VAL A 91 -1.17 1.83 0.43
C VAL A 91 -0.12 2.90 0.63
N HIS A 92 -0.02 3.85 -0.31
CA HIS A 92 0.91 4.97 -0.25
C HIS A 92 0.24 6.23 0.30
N GLY A 93 0.78 6.78 1.39
CA GLY A 93 0.51 8.14 1.85
C GLY A 93 1.30 9.14 1.00
N VAL A 94 0.70 9.62 -0.09
CA VAL A 94 1.40 10.39 -1.14
C VAL A 94 1.89 11.75 -0.66
N ASP A 95 1.18 12.39 0.27
CA ASP A 95 1.52 13.73 0.74
C ASP A 95 2.80 13.75 1.59
N VAL A 96 3.27 12.58 2.06
CA VAL A 96 4.51 12.40 2.82
C VAL A 96 5.54 11.52 2.12
N GLU A 97 5.18 10.93 0.96
CA GLU A 97 6.05 10.00 0.21
C GLU A 97 7.37 10.65 -0.20
N GLY A 98 8.48 9.98 0.15
CA GLY A 98 9.84 10.45 -0.14
C GLY A 98 10.29 11.70 0.62
N MET A 99 9.43 12.33 1.42
CA MET A 99 9.71 13.59 2.10
C MET A 99 10.31 13.42 3.50
N GLN A 100 10.27 12.22 4.06
CA GLN A 100 10.72 11.91 5.43
C GLN A 100 10.08 12.85 6.48
N LEU A 101 8.80 13.18 6.32
CA LEU A 101 8.06 14.07 7.21
C LEU A 101 7.36 13.32 8.37
N GLY A 102 7.43 12.01 8.38
CA GLY A 102 6.66 11.13 9.24
C GLY A 102 5.49 10.51 8.47
N ILE A 103 4.77 9.63 9.14
CA ILE A 103 3.66 8.89 8.55
C ILE A 103 2.35 9.69 8.56
N GLU A 104 1.38 9.24 7.78
CA GLU A 104 -0.01 9.72 7.80
C GLU A 104 -0.81 8.93 8.84
N ASP A 105 -0.72 9.31 10.12
CA ASP A 105 -1.35 8.60 11.25
C ASP A 105 -2.82 8.27 11.01
N GLU A 106 -3.60 9.26 10.50
CA GLU A 106 -5.03 9.07 10.26
C GLU A 106 -5.30 8.05 9.12
N LEU A 107 -4.45 8.01 8.08
CA LEU A 107 -4.59 7.00 7.02
C LEU A 107 -4.29 5.61 7.57
N VAL A 108 -3.20 5.48 8.35
CA VAL A 108 -2.83 4.21 8.97
C VAL A 108 -3.93 3.71 9.92
N ALA A 109 -4.54 4.60 10.70
CA ALA A 109 -5.66 4.24 11.59
C ALA A 109 -6.87 3.71 10.79
N VAL A 110 -7.27 4.41 9.72
CA VAL A 110 -8.36 3.95 8.83
C VAL A 110 -8.05 2.57 8.25
N LEU A 111 -6.80 2.34 7.81
CA LEU A 111 -6.41 1.04 7.26
C LEU A 111 -6.47 -0.07 8.30
N GLY A 112 -6.01 0.18 9.53
CA GLY A 112 -6.04 -0.80 10.61
C GLY A 112 -7.46 -1.14 11.10
N GLU A 113 -8.38 -0.17 11.04
CA GLU A 113 -9.78 -0.35 11.46
C GLU A 113 -10.67 -0.95 10.37
N GLU A 114 -10.43 -0.61 9.10
CA GLU A 114 -11.39 -0.80 8.01
C GLU A 114 -10.96 -1.88 6.99
N SER A 115 -9.68 -2.27 6.95
CA SER A 115 -9.23 -3.21 5.93
C SER A 115 -9.55 -4.66 6.30
N PRO A 116 -10.23 -5.41 5.40
CA PRO A 116 -10.45 -6.84 5.59
C PRO A 116 -9.28 -7.71 5.12
N LEU A 117 -8.26 -7.10 4.49
CA LEU A 117 -7.06 -7.78 4.00
C LEU A 117 -5.82 -7.25 4.72
N PRO A 118 -4.71 -8.01 4.71
CA PRO A 118 -3.40 -7.48 5.07
C PRO A 118 -3.09 -6.20 4.32
N VAL A 119 -2.50 -5.23 5.01
CA VAL A 119 -2.12 -3.94 4.42
C VAL A 119 -0.66 -3.65 4.71
N THR A 120 0.08 -3.31 3.68
CA THR A 120 1.40 -2.70 3.81
C THR A 120 1.31 -1.20 3.52
N TYR A 121 1.61 -0.38 4.53
CA TYR A 121 1.69 1.08 4.38
C TYR A 121 3.05 1.51 3.84
N ALA A 122 3.06 2.48 2.94
CA ALA A 122 4.24 3.14 2.41
C ALA A 122 4.08 4.67 2.47
N GLY A 123 5.15 5.36 2.83
CA GLY A 123 5.20 6.82 2.82
C GLY A 123 5.72 7.42 4.12
N GLY A 124 6.65 8.33 4.01
CA GLY A 124 7.12 9.20 5.08
C GLY A 124 7.91 8.57 6.23
N VAL A 125 8.00 7.25 6.34
CA VAL A 125 8.77 6.56 7.39
C VAL A 125 10.21 7.02 7.39
N ARG A 126 10.73 7.47 8.55
CA ARG A 126 12.09 8.02 8.71
C ARG A 126 12.85 7.47 9.92
N SER A 127 12.15 6.78 10.83
CA SER A 127 12.72 6.29 12.09
C SER A 127 12.02 5.01 12.57
N LEU A 128 12.64 4.30 13.53
CA LEU A 128 11.99 3.17 14.22
C LEU A 128 10.76 3.61 15.00
N ALA A 129 10.74 4.84 15.52
CA ALA A 129 9.57 5.39 16.20
C ALA A 129 8.35 5.53 15.26
N ASP A 130 8.58 5.82 13.97
CA ASP A 130 7.49 5.83 12.99
C ASP A 130 6.94 4.42 12.75
N LEU A 131 7.79 3.39 12.79
CA LEU A 131 7.36 1.98 12.69
C LEU A 131 6.56 1.56 13.94
N ASP A 132 7.00 1.94 15.14
CA ASP A 132 6.25 1.72 16.38
C ASP A 132 4.89 2.44 16.31
N ARG A 133 4.87 3.63 15.74
CA ARG A 133 3.63 4.41 15.57
C ARG A 133 2.66 3.75 14.60
N ILE A 134 3.15 3.23 13.45
CA ILE A 134 2.30 2.46 12.51
C ILE A 134 1.67 1.27 13.23
N ARG A 135 2.44 0.53 14.01
CA ARG A 135 1.93 -0.62 14.77
C ARG A 135 0.86 -0.20 15.79
N GLU A 136 1.09 0.90 16.49
CA GLU A 136 0.15 1.42 17.49
C GLU A 136 -1.18 1.86 16.85
N VAL A 137 -1.13 2.80 15.90
CA VAL A 137 -2.33 3.40 15.31
C VAL A 137 -3.02 2.46 14.32
N GLY A 138 -2.28 1.58 13.67
CA GLY A 138 -2.79 0.54 12.77
C GLY A 138 -3.26 -0.73 13.52
N LEU A 139 -3.35 -0.69 14.87
CA LEU A 139 -3.86 -1.77 15.72
C LEU A 139 -3.11 -3.11 15.53
N GLY A 140 -1.84 -3.05 15.09
CA GLY A 140 -1.04 -4.23 14.74
C GLY A 140 -1.49 -4.93 13.45
N GLN A 141 -2.42 -4.35 12.69
CA GLN A 141 -2.95 -4.93 11.44
C GLN A 141 -2.29 -4.35 10.19
N VAL A 142 -1.49 -3.29 10.33
CA VAL A 142 -0.82 -2.60 9.22
C VAL A 142 0.67 -2.83 9.30
N GLU A 143 1.23 -3.42 8.25
CA GLU A 143 2.67 -3.53 8.06
C GLU A 143 3.24 -2.26 7.42
N ALA A 144 4.57 -2.17 7.32
CA ALA A 144 5.23 -1.01 6.73
C ALA A 144 6.34 -1.40 5.77
N THR A 145 6.48 -0.62 4.70
CA THR A 145 7.69 -0.63 3.88
C THR A 145 8.50 0.65 4.13
N VAL A 146 9.82 0.49 4.17
CA VAL A 146 10.77 1.61 4.36
C VAL A 146 11.62 1.74 3.12
N GLY A 147 11.62 2.92 2.52
CA GLY A 147 12.35 3.22 1.27
C GLY A 147 13.50 4.20 1.50
N SER A 148 13.33 5.44 1.04
CA SER A 148 14.37 6.47 0.98
C SER A 148 15.03 6.84 2.32
N ALA A 149 14.43 6.49 3.44
CA ALA A 149 15.03 6.71 4.76
C ALA A 149 16.20 5.76 5.07
N LEU A 150 16.25 4.58 4.43
CA LEU A 150 17.29 3.60 4.70
C LEU A 150 18.67 4.08 4.21
N ASP A 151 19.71 3.78 4.99
CA ASP A 151 21.11 4.07 4.67
C ASP A 151 21.57 3.47 3.34
N ILE A 152 21.06 2.28 2.97
CA ILE A 152 21.35 1.62 1.70
C ILE A 152 20.82 2.40 0.48
N PHE A 153 19.90 3.35 0.67
CA PHE A 153 19.37 4.27 -0.35
C PHE A 153 19.82 5.72 -0.11
N GLY A 154 20.80 5.93 0.77
CA GLY A 154 21.34 7.26 1.09
C GLY A 154 20.60 8.01 2.20
N GLY A 155 19.68 7.38 2.89
CA GLY A 155 19.03 7.90 4.09
C GLY A 155 19.89 7.77 5.34
N SER A 156 19.31 8.07 6.49
CA SER A 156 19.99 8.04 7.79
C SER A 156 19.57 6.88 8.70
N LEU A 157 18.54 6.12 8.35
CA LEU A 157 18.05 4.98 9.11
C LEU A 157 18.84 3.71 8.73
N PRO A 158 19.63 3.13 9.65
CA PRO A 158 20.38 1.93 9.32
C PRO A 158 19.45 0.75 9.01
N TYR A 159 19.67 0.10 7.89
CA TYR A 159 18.90 -1.09 7.50
C TYR A 159 18.95 -2.18 8.57
N GLN A 160 20.13 -2.39 9.20
CA GLN A 160 20.29 -3.41 10.25
C GLN A 160 19.44 -3.12 11.49
N ASP A 161 19.19 -1.85 11.82
CA ASP A 161 18.34 -1.47 12.95
C ASP A 161 16.89 -1.81 12.67
N VAL A 162 16.42 -1.60 11.44
CA VAL A 162 15.06 -1.99 11.02
C VAL A 162 14.90 -3.52 11.06
N VAL A 163 15.91 -4.27 10.59
CA VAL A 163 15.92 -5.74 10.68
C VAL A 163 15.90 -6.22 12.14
N ALA A 164 16.67 -5.57 13.00
CA ALA A 164 16.71 -5.91 14.44
C ALA A 164 15.36 -5.60 15.11
N TRP A 165 14.76 -4.45 14.80
CA TRP A 165 13.43 -4.06 15.27
C TRP A 165 12.36 -5.09 14.85
N HIS A 166 12.33 -5.49 13.58
CA HIS A 166 11.39 -6.50 13.07
C HIS A 166 11.56 -7.85 13.80
N ARG A 167 12.81 -8.33 13.96
CA ARG A 167 13.11 -9.60 14.67
C ARG A 167 12.76 -9.58 16.14
N ALA A 168 12.77 -8.42 16.78
CA ALA A 168 12.38 -8.24 18.17
C ALA A 168 10.84 -8.21 18.39
N GLY A 169 10.05 -8.53 17.35
CA GLY A 169 8.59 -8.51 17.40
C GLY A 169 8.00 -7.14 17.06
N GLY A 170 8.75 -6.30 16.36
CA GLY A 170 8.27 -5.01 15.86
C GLY A 170 7.34 -5.14 14.66
N GLY A 171 7.37 -6.25 13.94
CA GLY A 171 6.40 -6.54 12.86
C GLY A 171 5.07 -7.08 13.40
N ALA A 172 4.01 -6.99 12.61
CA ALA A 172 2.75 -7.68 12.86
C ALA A 172 3.02 -9.20 12.92
N GLY A 173 2.53 -9.86 13.93
CA GLY A 173 2.68 -11.31 14.13
C GLY A 173 1.64 -12.09 13.36
#